data_5fbdb82cda4b1815b08ee8015027685e
#
_entry.id   5fbdb82cda4b1815b08ee8015027685e
#
_cell.length_a   1.000
_cell.length_b   1.000
_cell.length_c   1.000
_cell.angle_alpha   90.00
_cell.angle_beta   90.00
_cell.angle_gamma   90.00
#
_symmetry.space_group_name_H-M   'P 1'
#
loop_
_entity.id
_entity.type
_entity.pdbx_description
1 polymer ?
#
loop_
_entity_poly.entity_id
_entity_poly.type
_entity_poly.pdbx_seq_one_letter_code
_entity_poly.pdbx_strand_id
1 'polypeptide(L)'
;MLSAFPITSDLGKSLTGASWIDLVDPTPTEIAGCEKAFGLRVPTSEELSEIETTSRLRVEHGALYMTAPLIIATGDEPWITAPTGFVLSKTVLLTVRFVQSAIFESVKKESNVERLEPTLAYVRVLEELVDHMADLLEASNQALDDASHVIFRRDNLRRLSRETSLLRQLLVRTGRTSERMARVNYTLVCLDRMAKFTIERGREWVAHDQISRLQSVSADIASLEQYAEGVVTRIQLLQDAATGIINVAQNEVMKILTVASVAGIPPVLIAGIYGMNFKNMPELNWVWGYPFALFLIVLTTLLPLIWFKWKDWI
;
A
#
# COMPACT_ATOMS: atom_id res chain seq x y z
N MET A 1 -19.37 11.31 20.28
CA MET A 1 -19.27 10.55 21.57
C MET A 1 -18.04 11.06 22.32
N LEU A 2 -18.23 11.56 23.55
CA LEU A 2 -17.18 12.10 24.37
C LEU A 2 -16.78 11.08 25.45
N SER A 3 -15.49 10.82 25.58
CA SER A 3 -14.91 9.99 26.65
C SER A 3 -13.86 10.82 27.39
N ALA A 4 -13.91 10.86 28.71
CA ALA A 4 -12.97 11.60 29.53
C ALA A 4 -12.24 10.67 30.51
N PHE A 5 -10.94 10.88 30.72
CA PHE A 5 -10.06 10.01 31.50
C PHE A 5 -9.26 10.83 32.55
N PRO A 6 -9.08 10.32 33.79
CA PRO A 6 -9.70 9.10 34.32
C PRO A 6 -11.24 9.21 34.40
N ILE A 7 -11.94 8.09 34.29
CA ILE A 7 -13.39 8.04 34.48
C ILE A 7 -13.66 8.32 35.97
N THR A 8 -14.13 9.51 36.29
CA THR A 8 -14.63 9.84 37.60
C THR A 8 -16.15 9.74 37.61
N SER A 9 -16.73 9.26 38.74
CA SER A 9 -18.17 9.08 38.92
C SER A 9 -18.99 10.38 38.81
N ASP A 10 -18.33 11.54 38.75
CA ASP A 10 -18.93 12.88 38.66
C ASP A 10 -18.87 13.52 37.26
N LEU A 11 -18.54 12.74 36.21
CA LEU A 11 -18.43 13.21 34.81
C LEU A 11 -19.69 13.89 34.25
N GLY A 12 -20.84 13.79 34.93
CA GLY A 12 -22.06 14.53 34.57
C GLY A 12 -22.03 16.02 35.00
N LYS A 13 -21.05 16.47 35.79
CA LYS A 13 -21.04 17.83 36.35
C LYS A 13 -19.81 18.67 36.02
N SER A 14 -18.63 18.12 35.72
CA SER A 14 -17.44 18.91 35.37
C SER A 14 -16.41 18.10 34.60
N LEU A 15 -16.05 18.55 33.40
CA LEU A 15 -14.95 17.98 32.59
C LEU A 15 -13.57 18.44 33.11
N THR A 16 -13.52 19.44 34.00
CA THR A 16 -12.29 20.11 34.46
C THR A 16 -11.30 19.22 35.23
N GLY A 17 -11.70 17.99 35.59
CA GLY A 17 -10.81 17.02 36.26
C GLY A 17 -10.15 16.01 35.35
N ALA A 18 -10.49 15.98 34.04
CA ALA A 18 -9.94 15.03 33.12
C ALA A 18 -8.58 15.50 32.59
N SER A 19 -7.62 14.57 32.52
CA SER A 19 -6.32 14.81 31.91
C SER A 19 -6.30 14.49 30.39
N TRP A 20 -7.20 13.60 29.96
CA TRP A 20 -7.39 13.26 28.56
C TRP A 20 -8.87 13.18 28.21
N ILE A 21 -9.26 13.81 27.10
CA ILE A 21 -10.60 13.74 26.51
C ILE A 21 -10.49 13.27 25.08
N ASP A 22 -11.18 12.18 24.75
CA ASP A 22 -11.27 11.65 23.41
C ASP A 22 -12.65 11.93 22.81
N LEU A 23 -12.67 12.70 21.75
CA LEU A 23 -13.85 13.12 20.99
C LEU A 23 -13.96 12.31 19.71
N VAL A 24 -14.93 11.40 19.66
CA VAL A 24 -15.21 10.58 18.47
C VAL A 24 -16.50 11.05 17.85
N ASP A 25 -16.42 11.59 16.63
CA ASP A 25 -17.56 12.19 15.92
C ASP A 25 -18.40 13.10 16.85
N PRO A 26 -17.76 14.18 17.36
CA PRO A 26 -18.37 14.98 18.42
C PRO A 26 -19.55 15.80 17.93
N THR A 27 -20.58 15.88 18.77
CA THR A 27 -21.71 16.79 18.54
C THR A 27 -21.34 18.25 18.85
N PRO A 28 -22.02 19.24 18.25
CA PRO A 28 -21.78 20.65 18.56
C PRO A 28 -21.88 20.98 20.05
N THR A 29 -22.72 20.28 20.80
CA THR A 29 -22.87 20.44 22.25
C THR A 29 -21.68 19.89 23.03
N GLU A 30 -21.09 18.78 22.60
CA GLU A 30 -19.87 18.22 23.18
C GLU A 30 -18.65 19.13 22.92
N ILE A 31 -18.55 19.68 21.71
CA ILE A 31 -17.52 20.66 21.34
C ILE A 31 -17.61 21.90 22.24
N ALA A 32 -18.78 22.54 22.29
CA ALA A 32 -18.99 23.75 23.10
C ALA A 32 -18.74 23.48 24.61
N GLY A 33 -19.06 22.29 25.10
CA GLY A 33 -18.77 21.86 26.46
C GLY A 33 -17.29 21.80 26.76
N CYS A 34 -16.49 21.21 25.86
CA CYS A 34 -15.03 21.12 25.97
C CYS A 34 -14.37 22.49 25.86
N GLU A 35 -14.77 23.32 24.90
CA GLU A 35 -14.23 24.67 24.71
C GLU A 35 -14.47 25.55 25.94
N LYS A 36 -15.67 25.48 26.51
CA LYS A 36 -16.01 26.21 27.75
C LYS A 36 -15.23 25.72 28.97
N ALA A 37 -14.98 24.41 29.07
CA ALA A 37 -14.30 23.83 30.24
C ALA A 37 -12.80 24.13 30.25
N PHE A 38 -12.15 24.16 29.10
CA PHE A 38 -10.68 24.26 28.99
C PHE A 38 -10.20 25.54 28.34
N GLY A 39 -11.06 26.35 27.73
CA GLY A 39 -10.68 27.55 26.98
C GLY A 39 -9.86 27.23 25.71
N LEU A 40 -9.94 25.99 25.21
CA LEU A 40 -9.24 25.51 24.04
C LEU A 40 -10.23 25.27 22.91
N ARG A 41 -9.88 25.68 21.71
CA ARG A 41 -10.68 25.45 20.53
C ARG A 41 -10.59 23.99 20.10
N VAL A 42 -11.71 23.37 19.76
CA VAL A 42 -11.76 22.01 19.22
C VAL A 42 -11.70 22.12 17.68
N PRO A 43 -10.68 21.51 17.02
CA PRO A 43 -10.56 21.57 15.55
C PRO A 43 -11.73 20.85 14.86
N THR A 44 -12.21 21.42 13.77
CA THR A 44 -13.27 20.83 12.95
C THR A 44 -12.74 19.77 11.97
N SER A 45 -13.63 18.95 11.41
CA SER A 45 -13.27 17.96 10.39
C SER A 45 -12.63 18.60 9.16
N GLU A 46 -13.09 19.77 8.75
CA GLU A 46 -12.57 20.51 7.60
C GLU A 46 -11.13 20.95 7.86
N GLU A 47 -10.86 21.55 9.03
CA GLU A 47 -9.52 21.99 9.44
C GLU A 47 -8.54 20.83 9.55
N LEU A 48 -8.99 19.67 10.08
CA LEU A 48 -8.14 18.49 10.19
C LEU A 48 -7.83 17.85 8.83
N SER A 49 -8.65 18.12 7.81
CA SER A 49 -8.48 17.62 6.45
C SER A 49 -7.58 18.51 5.59
N GLU A 50 -7.17 19.69 6.08
CA GLU A 50 -6.28 20.60 5.36
C GLU A 50 -4.91 19.93 5.09
N ILE A 51 -4.39 20.14 3.87
CA ILE A 51 -3.14 19.53 3.42
C ILE A 51 -1.92 20.37 3.81
N GLU A 52 -2.10 21.66 4.06
CA GLU A 52 -1.00 22.58 4.36
C GLU A 52 -0.29 22.23 5.68
N THR A 53 1.02 22.07 5.60
CA THR A 53 1.86 21.68 6.73
C THR A 53 1.83 22.69 7.88
N THR A 54 1.68 23.97 7.56
CA THR A 54 1.59 25.07 8.52
C THR A 54 0.30 25.08 9.33
N SER A 55 -0.78 24.59 8.74
CA SER A 55 -2.09 24.45 9.41
C SER A 55 -2.12 23.25 10.38
N ARG A 56 -1.26 22.26 10.14
CA ARG A 56 -1.24 21.00 10.91
C ARG A 56 -0.49 21.04 12.23
N LEU A 57 0.46 21.96 12.37
CA LEU A 57 1.30 22.13 13.57
C LEU A 57 1.32 23.61 13.95
N ARG A 58 0.58 24.00 14.97
CA ARG A 58 0.49 25.37 15.42
C ARG A 58 0.44 25.47 16.95
N VAL A 59 0.91 26.60 17.47
CA VAL A 59 0.75 26.95 18.88
C VAL A 59 -0.32 28.00 18.98
N GLU A 60 -1.36 27.73 19.74
CA GLU A 60 -2.47 28.65 19.94
C GLU A 60 -2.91 28.60 21.41
N HIS A 61 -3.07 29.78 22.04
CA HIS A 61 -3.50 29.90 23.45
C HIS A 61 -2.69 29.04 24.44
N GLY A 62 -1.39 28.83 24.18
CA GLY A 62 -0.51 28.02 25.04
C GLY A 62 -0.70 26.51 24.92
N ALA A 63 -1.47 26.06 23.94
CA ALA A 63 -1.61 24.65 23.56
C ALA A 63 -0.99 24.35 22.19
N LEU A 64 -0.55 23.11 22.01
CA LEU A 64 -0.02 22.57 20.77
C LEU A 64 -1.17 21.91 20.00
N TYR A 65 -1.48 22.44 18.83
CA TYR A 65 -2.44 21.88 17.88
C TYR A 65 -1.69 21.08 16.84
N MET A 66 -2.01 19.81 16.72
CA MET A 66 -1.31 18.88 15.86
C MET A 66 -2.32 17.98 15.12
N THR A 67 -2.03 17.63 13.88
CA THR A 67 -2.89 16.77 13.08
C THR A 67 -2.08 15.70 12.38
N ALA A 68 -2.50 14.45 12.51
CA ALA A 68 -1.97 13.33 11.75
C ALA A 68 -3.09 12.49 11.12
N PRO A 69 -2.87 11.92 9.94
CA PRO A 69 -3.78 10.92 9.39
C PRO A 69 -3.61 9.61 10.17
N LEU A 70 -4.73 8.98 10.56
CA LEU A 70 -4.75 7.62 11.08
C LEU A 70 -5.09 6.65 9.98
N ILE A 71 -4.36 5.54 9.92
CA ILE A 71 -4.69 4.43 9.05
C ILE A 71 -5.57 3.46 9.81
N ILE A 72 -6.72 3.13 9.22
CA ILE A 72 -7.65 2.15 9.74
C ILE A 72 -7.69 1.00 8.74
N ALA A 73 -7.18 -0.15 9.18
CA ALA A 73 -7.24 -1.38 8.42
C ALA A 73 -8.54 -2.11 8.76
N THR A 74 -9.40 -2.30 7.77
CA THR A 74 -10.68 -3.01 7.92
C THR A 74 -10.64 -4.27 7.04
N GLY A 75 -10.06 -5.36 7.55
CA GLY A 75 -9.99 -6.64 6.82
C GLY A 75 -9.31 -6.52 5.45
N ASP A 76 -9.91 -7.13 4.41
CA ASP A 76 -9.43 -7.08 3.01
C ASP A 76 -9.79 -5.78 2.27
N GLU A 77 -10.59 -4.91 2.87
CA GLU A 77 -10.97 -3.62 2.33
C GLU A 77 -9.76 -2.68 2.17
N PRO A 78 -9.82 -1.68 1.24
CA PRO A 78 -8.78 -0.68 1.14
C PRO A 78 -8.66 0.09 2.46
N TRP A 79 -7.44 0.24 2.96
CA TRP A 79 -7.17 0.98 4.18
C TRP A 79 -7.69 2.42 4.07
N ILE A 80 -8.44 2.84 5.07
CA ILE A 80 -9.00 4.20 5.14
C ILE A 80 -8.02 5.08 5.92
N THR A 81 -7.80 6.29 5.44
CA THR A 81 -7.06 7.32 6.17
C THR A 81 -8.04 8.34 6.72
N ALA A 82 -8.06 8.52 8.03
CA ALA A 82 -8.91 9.47 8.69
C ALA A 82 -8.07 10.55 9.40
N PRO A 83 -8.36 11.84 9.23
CA PRO A 83 -7.65 12.89 9.93
C PRO A 83 -7.96 12.83 11.44
N THR A 84 -6.92 12.99 12.26
CA THR A 84 -7.04 13.01 13.72
C THR A 84 -6.31 14.22 14.27
N GLY A 85 -7.00 15.00 15.10
CA GLY A 85 -6.48 16.16 15.77
C GLY A 85 -6.02 15.83 17.19
N PHE A 86 -4.93 16.45 17.60
CA PHE A 86 -4.39 16.43 18.96
C PHE A 86 -4.22 17.87 19.43
N VAL A 87 -4.84 18.21 20.56
CA VAL A 87 -4.64 19.50 21.22
C VAL A 87 -4.05 19.21 22.59
N LEU A 88 -2.75 19.50 22.73
CA LEU A 88 -1.99 19.23 23.94
C LEU A 88 -1.70 20.51 24.70
N SER A 89 -2.20 20.59 25.95
CA SER A 89 -1.90 21.68 26.89
C SER A 89 -1.27 21.13 28.16
N LYS A 90 -0.87 22.02 29.07
CA LYS A 90 -0.37 21.62 30.41
C LYS A 90 -1.42 20.88 31.22
N THR A 91 -2.70 21.09 30.99
CA THR A 91 -3.79 20.61 31.85
C THR A 91 -4.62 19.49 31.22
N VAL A 92 -4.66 19.41 29.90
CA VAL A 92 -5.49 18.44 29.18
C VAL A 92 -4.90 18.08 27.82
N LEU A 93 -5.08 16.81 27.43
CA LEU A 93 -4.96 16.34 26.05
C LEU A 93 -6.39 16.21 25.49
N LEU A 94 -6.66 16.83 24.34
CA LEU A 94 -7.87 16.56 23.56
C LEU A 94 -7.47 15.80 22.30
N THR A 95 -8.12 14.67 22.03
CA THR A 95 -8.02 13.96 20.77
C THR A 95 -9.35 14.05 20.04
N VAL A 96 -9.32 14.42 18.75
CA VAL A 96 -10.51 14.62 17.93
C VAL A 96 -10.41 13.74 16.70
N ARG A 97 -11.36 12.85 16.51
CA ARG A 97 -11.38 11.89 15.41
C ARG A 97 -12.81 11.59 14.96
N PHE A 98 -12.97 11.20 13.71
CA PHE A 98 -14.28 10.93 13.10
C PHE A 98 -14.51 9.45 12.81
N VAL A 99 -13.56 8.59 13.21
CA VAL A 99 -13.63 7.14 13.04
C VAL A 99 -13.20 6.45 14.34
N GLN A 100 -13.84 5.35 14.67
CA GLN A 100 -13.42 4.51 15.80
C GLN A 100 -12.11 3.80 15.47
N SER A 101 -11.22 3.65 16.47
CA SER A 101 -9.93 2.99 16.32
C SER A 101 -9.58 2.20 17.57
N ALA A 102 -9.15 0.97 17.38
CA ALA A 102 -8.74 0.07 18.46
C ALA A 102 -7.49 0.60 19.21
N ILE A 103 -6.64 1.37 18.54
CA ILE A 103 -5.44 1.98 19.10
C ILE A 103 -5.78 2.86 20.32
N PHE A 104 -6.77 3.73 20.15
CA PHE A 104 -7.20 4.60 21.27
C PHE A 104 -7.87 3.81 22.41
N GLU A 105 -8.56 2.71 22.09
CA GLU A 105 -9.21 1.88 23.10
C GLU A 105 -8.18 1.11 23.95
N SER A 106 -7.02 0.75 23.39
CA SER A 106 -5.89 0.18 24.12
C SER A 106 -5.39 1.17 25.21
N VAL A 107 -5.02 2.37 24.81
CA VAL A 107 -4.51 3.41 25.72
C VAL A 107 -5.56 3.85 26.75
N LYS A 108 -6.84 3.89 26.36
CA LYS A 108 -7.95 4.19 27.29
C LYS A 108 -8.05 3.20 28.43
N LYS A 109 -7.83 1.91 28.20
CA LYS A 109 -7.85 0.88 29.24
C LYS A 109 -6.75 1.12 30.28
N GLU A 110 -5.53 1.47 29.82
CA GLU A 110 -4.42 1.83 30.70
C GLU A 110 -4.73 3.11 31.48
N SER A 111 -5.24 4.15 30.83
CA SER A 111 -5.58 5.44 31.43
C SER A 111 -6.68 5.37 32.50
N ASN A 112 -7.50 4.33 32.49
CA ASN A 112 -8.50 4.09 33.52
C ASN A 112 -7.91 3.53 34.82
N VAL A 113 -6.74 2.88 34.73
CA VAL A 113 -6.07 2.27 35.88
C VAL A 113 -5.17 3.28 36.61
N GLU A 114 -4.49 4.14 35.85
CA GLU A 114 -3.60 5.16 36.36
C GLU A 114 -4.03 6.55 35.89
N ARG A 115 -4.00 7.55 36.75
CA ARG A 115 -4.21 8.94 36.35
C ARG A 115 -3.00 9.43 35.56
N LEU A 116 -3.05 9.31 34.23
CA LEU A 116 -1.99 9.78 33.35
C LEU A 116 -2.01 11.32 33.29
N GLU A 117 -0.83 11.93 33.34
CA GLU A 117 -0.66 13.33 32.98
C GLU A 117 -0.97 13.53 31.44
N PRO A 118 -1.45 14.72 31.03
CA PRO A 118 -1.81 14.98 29.64
C PRO A 118 -0.71 14.63 28.65
N THR A 119 0.53 15.01 28.94
CA THR A 119 1.67 14.74 28.08
C THR A 119 2.03 13.25 28.03
N LEU A 120 1.91 12.57 29.18
CA LEU A 120 2.15 11.13 29.22
C LEU A 120 1.09 10.37 28.42
N ALA A 121 -0.17 10.79 28.49
CA ALA A 121 -1.24 10.23 27.66
C ALA A 121 -0.96 10.45 26.17
N TYR A 122 -0.48 11.64 25.78
CA TYR A 122 -0.07 11.94 24.41
C TYR A 122 1.08 11.04 23.94
N VAL A 123 2.13 10.89 24.75
CA VAL A 123 3.27 10.01 24.42
C VAL A 123 2.80 8.57 24.22
N ARG A 124 1.94 8.06 25.12
CA ARG A 124 1.39 6.70 25.01
C ARG A 124 0.59 6.50 23.72
N VAL A 125 -0.24 7.48 23.35
CA VAL A 125 -0.98 7.42 22.10
C VAL A 125 -0.03 7.41 20.89
N LEU A 126 1.05 8.20 20.92
CA LEU A 126 2.04 8.19 19.84
C LEU A 126 2.79 6.85 19.75
N GLU A 127 3.22 6.29 20.88
CA GLU A 127 3.86 4.96 20.92
C GLU A 127 2.96 3.90 20.29
N GLU A 128 1.70 3.81 20.71
CA GLU A 128 0.74 2.85 20.18
C GLU A 128 0.45 3.06 18.67
N LEU A 129 0.46 4.33 18.23
CA LEU A 129 0.33 4.64 16.80
C LEU A 129 1.54 4.14 16.00
N VAL A 130 2.75 4.30 16.53
CA VAL A 130 3.98 3.83 15.88
C VAL A 130 4.04 2.30 15.85
N ASP A 131 3.67 1.64 16.95
CA ASP A 131 3.59 0.18 17.03
C ASP A 131 2.58 -0.36 16.00
N HIS A 132 1.42 0.31 15.86
CA HIS A 132 0.46 -0.05 14.83
C HIS A 132 1.03 0.11 13.40
N MET A 133 1.84 1.15 13.14
CA MET A 133 2.50 1.30 11.84
C MET A 133 3.50 0.16 11.59
N ALA A 134 4.22 -0.30 12.62
CA ALA A 134 5.10 -1.45 12.54
C ALA A 134 4.33 -2.74 12.17
N ASP A 135 3.20 -3.00 12.82
CA ASP A 135 2.33 -4.15 12.50
C ASP A 135 1.85 -4.14 11.04
N LEU A 136 1.46 -2.94 10.54
CA LEU A 136 1.03 -2.78 9.15
C LEU A 136 2.16 -3.03 8.15
N LEU A 137 3.40 -2.64 8.49
CA LEU A 137 4.59 -2.90 7.69
C LEU A 137 4.92 -4.40 7.67
N GLU A 138 4.87 -5.08 8.83
CA GLU A 138 5.10 -6.52 8.93
C GLU A 138 4.06 -7.32 8.11
N ALA A 139 2.78 -7.01 8.27
CA ALA A 139 1.72 -7.65 7.49
C ALA A 139 1.90 -7.46 5.99
N SER A 140 2.36 -6.27 5.58
CA SER A 140 2.66 -5.97 4.18
C SER A 140 3.86 -6.77 3.66
N ASN A 141 4.91 -6.90 4.47
CA ASN A 141 6.09 -7.69 4.12
C ASN A 141 5.74 -9.18 3.98
N GLN A 142 4.94 -9.75 4.89
CA GLN A 142 4.47 -11.13 4.78
C GLN A 142 3.69 -11.37 3.47
N ALA A 143 2.82 -10.43 3.07
CA ALA A 143 2.11 -10.51 1.80
C ALA A 143 3.04 -10.49 0.58
N LEU A 144 4.20 -9.82 0.67
CA LEU A 144 5.23 -9.83 -0.37
C LEU A 144 6.07 -11.10 -0.35
N ASP A 145 6.30 -11.71 0.82
CA ASP A 145 6.96 -13.03 0.92
C ASP A 145 6.16 -14.07 0.16
N ASP A 146 4.84 -14.13 0.37
CA ASP A 146 3.95 -15.02 -0.36
C ASP A 146 4.03 -14.79 -1.87
N ALA A 147 3.98 -13.52 -2.32
CA ALA A 147 4.11 -13.16 -3.72
C ALA A 147 5.47 -13.57 -4.30
N SER A 148 6.55 -13.36 -3.56
CA SER A 148 7.92 -13.74 -3.92
C SER A 148 8.04 -15.25 -4.12
N HIS A 149 7.50 -16.03 -3.17
CA HIS A 149 7.47 -17.49 -3.28
C HIS A 149 6.73 -17.99 -4.52
N VAL A 150 5.67 -17.33 -4.92
CA VAL A 150 4.93 -17.67 -6.14
C VAL A 150 5.76 -17.36 -7.39
N ILE A 151 6.41 -16.21 -7.45
CA ILE A 151 7.19 -15.75 -8.62
C ILE A 151 8.48 -16.55 -8.80
N PHE A 152 9.25 -16.78 -7.72
CA PHE A 152 10.61 -17.31 -7.81
C PHE A 152 10.73 -18.82 -7.57
N ARG A 153 9.64 -19.53 -7.26
CA ARG A 153 9.69 -20.99 -7.10
C ARG A 153 9.96 -21.66 -8.45
N ARG A 154 11.07 -22.39 -8.55
CA ARG A 154 11.57 -23.01 -9.79
C ARG A 154 10.53 -23.86 -10.54
N ASP A 155 9.67 -24.59 -9.81
CA ASP A 155 8.62 -25.42 -10.40
C ASP A 155 7.47 -24.58 -11.01
N ASN A 156 7.32 -23.35 -10.60
CA ASN A 156 6.25 -22.46 -11.05
C ASN A 156 6.61 -21.66 -12.28
N LEU A 157 7.90 -21.44 -12.62
CA LEU A 157 8.30 -20.63 -13.77
C LEU A 157 7.73 -21.13 -15.11
N ARG A 158 7.71 -22.46 -15.30
CA ARG A 158 7.07 -23.07 -16.48
C ARG A 158 5.53 -23.07 -16.43
N ARG A 159 4.94 -23.05 -15.25
CA ARG A 159 3.49 -22.90 -15.06
C ARG A 159 3.06 -21.44 -15.17
N LEU A 160 3.82 -20.51 -14.62
CA LEU A 160 3.53 -19.08 -14.62
C LEU A 160 3.51 -18.49 -16.04
N SER A 161 4.37 -18.98 -16.95
CA SER A 161 4.30 -18.57 -18.35
C SER A 161 3.00 -18.98 -19.05
N ARG A 162 2.27 -19.97 -18.51
CA ARG A 162 0.94 -20.40 -19.01
C ARG A 162 -0.23 -19.77 -18.25
N GLU A 163 -0.01 -19.24 -17.05
CA GLU A 163 -1.04 -18.68 -16.16
C GLU A 163 -0.89 -17.15 -16.02
N THR A 164 -1.02 -16.41 -17.11
CA THR A 164 -0.99 -14.94 -17.12
C THR A 164 -2.02 -14.30 -16.18
N SER A 165 -3.10 -15.01 -15.86
CA SER A 165 -4.11 -14.57 -14.88
C SER A 165 -3.55 -14.44 -13.47
N LEU A 166 -2.72 -15.40 -13.02
CA LEU A 166 -2.10 -15.37 -11.71
C LEU A 166 -1.09 -14.21 -11.58
N LEU A 167 -0.26 -14.02 -12.62
CA LEU A 167 0.68 -12.90 -12.65
C LEU A 167 -0.03 -11.54 -12.63
N ARG A 168 -1.18 -11.42 -13.31
CA ARG A 168 -2.00 -10.21 -13.26
C ARG A 168 -2.56 -9.97 -11.85
N GLN A 169 -3.02 -11.01 -11.16
CA GLN A 169 -3.47 -10.89 -9.77
C GLN A 169 -2.34 -10.46 -8.83
N LEU A 170 -1.14 -11.00 -9.02
CA LEU A 170 0.05 -10.58 -8.25
C LEU A 170 0.39 -9.11 -8.49
N LEU A 171 0.36 -8.64 -9.74
CA LEU A 171 0.59 -7.22 -10.06
C LEU A 171 -0.45 -6.31 -9.40
N VAL A 172 -1.73 -6.69 -9.38
CA VAL A 172 -2.77 -5.92 -8.69
C VAL A 172 -2.53 -5.92 -7.18
N ARG A 173 -2.18 -7.07 -6.60
CA ARG A 173 -1.90 -7.19 -5.15
C ARG A 173 -0.69 -6.36 -4.75
N THR A 174 0.42 -6.43 -5.49
CA THR A 174 1.61 -5.62 -5.22
C THR A 174 1.35 -4.13 -5.42
N GLY A 175 0.53 -3.73 -6.38
CA GLY A 175 0.08 -2.35 -6.58
C GLY A 175 -0.70 -1.82 -5.37
N ARG A 176 -1.63 -2.59 -4.83
CA ARG A 176 -2.36 -2.23 -3.59
C ARG A 176 -1.42 -2.12 -2.38
N THR A 177 -0.45 -3.03 -2.27
CA THR A 177 0.55 -2.96 -1.19
C THR A 177 1.41 -1.70 -1.33
N SER A 178 1.77 -1.28 -2.54
CA SER A 178 2.50 -0.03 -2.79
C SER A 178 1.70 1.20 -2.32
N GLU A 179 0.40 1.25 -2.62
CA GLU A 179 -0.48 2.32 -2.15
C GLU A 179 -0.57 2.36 -0.61
N ARG A 180 -0.67 1.17 0.03
CA ARG A 180 -0.65 1.05 1.49
C ARG A 180 0.65 1.60 2.09
N MET A 181 1.79 1.27 1.49
CA MET A 181 3.10 1.76 1.93
C MET A 181 3.22 3.28 1.83
N ALA A 182 2.71 3.89 0.78
CA ALA A 182 2.69 5.34 0.64
C ALA A 182 1.89 6.02 1.79
N ARG A 183 0.77 5.42 2.20
CA ARG A 183 -0.04 5.92 3.32
C ARG A 183 0.68 5.75 4.66
N VAL A 184 1.30 4.59 4.90
CA VAL A 184 2.10 4.34 6.12
C VAL A 184 3.24 5.34 6.23
N ASN A 185 4.03 5.49 5.17
CA ASN A 185 5.15 6.44 5.15
C ASN A 185 4.69 7.88 5.43
N TYR A 186 3.60 8.30 4.79
CA TYR A 186 3.03 9.62 5.04
C TYR A 186 2.59 9.81 6.50
N THR A 187 1.98 8.81 7.11
CA THR A 187 1.58 8.83 8.52
C THR A 187 2.80 8.91 9.43
N LEU A 188 3.83 8.09 9.20
CA LEU A 188 5.09 8.11 9.96
C LEU A 188 5.74 9.50 9.94
N VAL A 189 5.86 10.13 8.76
CA VAL A 189 6.37 11.50 8.63
C VAL A 189 5.55 12.50 9.43
N CYS A 190 4.22 12.37 9.47
CA CYS A 190 3.37 13.25 10.28
C CYS A 190 3.60 13.04 11.79
N LEU A 191 3.69 11.78 12.24
CA LEU A 191 3.94 11.44 13.64
C LEU A 191 5.32 11.93 14.11
N ASP A 192 6.37 11.76 13.29
CA ASP A 192 7.71 12.29 13.59
C ASP A 192 7.71 13.80 13.75
N ARG A 193 7.03 14.52 12.85
CA ARG A 193 6.87 15.97 12.96
C ARG A 193 6.14 16.39 14.23
N MET A 194 5.10 15.65 14.62
CA MET A 194 4.36 15.91 15.88
C MET A 194 5.26 15.69 17.10
N ALA A 195 6.04 14.60 17.13
CA ALA A 195 6.99 14.32 18.21
C ALA A 195 8.04 15.43 18.33
N LYS A 196 8.70 15.80 17.22
CA LYS A 196 9.70 16.87 17.17
C LYS A 196 9.11 18.24 17.54
N PHE A 197 7.92 18.56 17.06
CA PHE A 197 7.22 19.79 17.39
C PHE A 197 6.92 19.89 18.89
N THR A 198 6.50 18.77 19.50
CA THR A 198 6.24 18.70 20.95
C THR A 198 7.54 18.86 21.75
N ILE A 199 8.64 18.21 21.33
CA ILE A 199 9.95 18.36 21.96
C ILE A 199 10.41 19.84 21.92
N GLU A 200 10.25 20.50 20.77
CA GLU A 200 10.71 21.87 20.57
C GLU A 200 9.85 22.89 21.32
N ARG A 201 8.52 22.81 21.16
CA ARG A 201 7.57 23.81 21.67
C ARG A 201 7.07 23.52 23.07
N GLY A 202 7.13 22.26 23.49
CA GLY A 202 6.75 21.81 24.84
C GLY A 202 7.89 21.84 25.87
N ARG A 203 9.13 22.16 25.47
CA ARG A 203 10.34 22.03 26.27
C ARG A 203 10.27 22.66 27.67
N GLU A 204 9.50 23.72 27.84
CA GLU A 204 9.38 24.43 29.12
C GLU A 204 8.48 23.73 30.15
N TRP A 205 7.58 22.83 29.71
CA TRP A 205 6.57 22.24 30.56
C TRP A 205 6.38 20.72 30.43
N VAL A 206 7.01 20.10 29.39
CA VAL A 206 7.05 18.65 29.23
C VAL A 206 8.18 18.09 30.09
N ALA A 207 7.92 17.06 30.89
CA ALA A 207 8.89 16.42 31.73
C ALA A 207 10.04 15.79 30.92
N HIS A 208 11.24 15.76 31.49
CA HIS A 208 12.46 15.31 30.81
C HIS A 208 12.38 13.85 30.37
N ASP A 209 11.79 12.99 31.18
CA ASP A 209 11.54 11.58 30.84
C ASP A 209 10.60 11.44 29.64
N GLN A 210 9.57 12.26 29.52
CA GLN A 210 8.64 12.29 28.41
C GLN A 210 9.30 12.81 27.12
N ILE A 211 10.20 13.80 27.24
CA ILE A 211 11.04 14.25 26.11
C ILE A 211 11.93 13.11 25.63
N SER A 212 12.55 12.36 26.53
CA SER A 212 13.39 11.21 26.18
C SER A 212 12.59 10.11 25.47
N ARG A 213 11.36 9.86 25.90
CA ARG A 213 10.43 8.91 25.22
C ARG A 213 10.05 9.39 23.83
N LEU A 214 9.74 10.69 23.65
CA LEU A 214 9.45 11.26 22.33
C LEU A 214 10.65 11.18 21.38
N GLN A 215 11.88 11.31 21.91
CA GLN A 215 13.10 11.10 21.14
C GLN A 215 13.24 9.63 20.68
N SER A 216 12.92 8.68 21.57
CA SER A 216 12.88 7.26 21.20
C SER A 216 11.83 6.98 20.13
N VAL A 217 10.62 7.52 20.29
CA VAL A 217 9.57 7.43 19.27
C VAL A 217 10.05 7.97 17.91
N SER A 218 10.73 9.12 17.88
CA SER A 218 11.30 9.66 16.63
C SER A 218 12.37 8.74 16.04
N ALA A 219 13.19 8.08 16.87
CA ALA A 219 14.20 7.12 16.38
C ALA A 219 13.55 5.84 15.83
N ASP A 220 12.50 5.36 16.48
CA ASP A 220 11.72 4.20 16.02
C ASP A 220 11.04 4.51 14.68
N ILE A 221 10.42 5.70 14.55
CA ILE A 221 9.84 6.16 13.28
C ILE A 221 10.88 6.18 12.17
N ALA A 222 12.08 6.74 12.40
CA ALA A 222 13.15 6.77 11.40
C ALA A 222 13.56 5.36 10.94
N SER A 223 13.59 4.39 11.86
CA SER A 223 13.85 2.99 11.54
C SER A 223 12.73 2.36 10.70
N LEU A 224 11.48 2.68 11.03
CA LEU A 224 10.32 2.20 10.26
C LEU A 224 10.22 2.84 8.87
N GLU A 225 10.59 4.12 8.72
CA GLU A 225 10.68 4.78 7.41
C GLU A 225 11.70 4.07 6.51
N GLN A 226 12.89 3.77 7.05
CA GLN A 226 13.92 3.02 6.31
C GLN A 226 13.44 1.61 5.93
N TYR A 227 12.71 0.94 6.84
CA TYR A 227 12.12 -0.36 6.56
C TYR A 227 11.06 -0.26 5.45
N ALA A 228 10.19 0.75 5.49
CA ALA A 228 9.17 1.00 4.47
C ALA A 228 9.78 1.23 3.09
N GLU A 229 10.91 1.96 2.99
CA GLU A 229 11.65 2.14 1.73
C GLU A 229 12.16 0.79 1.18
N GLY A 230 12.66 -0.08 2.05
CA GLY A 230 13.04 -1.45 1.69
C GLY A 230 11.88 -2.26 1.13
N VAL A 231 10.70 -2.16 1.75
CA VAL A 231 9.47 -2.81 1.28
C VAL A 231 9.06 -2.28 -0.09
N VAL A 232 9.11 -0.96 -0.33
CA VAL A 232 8.80 -0.34 -1.63
C VAL A 232 9.76 -0.83 -2.72
N THR A 233 11.06 -0.89 -2.42
CA THR A 233 12.07 -1.42 -3.35
C THR A 233 11.79 -2.88 -3.72
N ARG A 234 11.39 -3.68 -2.74
CA ARG A 234 11.02 -5.07 -2.95
C ARG A 234 9.75 -5.21 -3.81
N ILE A 235 8.75 -4.35 -3.63
CA ILE A 235 7.56 -4.29 -4.49
C ILE A 235 7.96 -4.07 -5.95
N GLN A 236 8.85 -3.10 -6.22
CA GLN A 236 9.33 -2.80 -7.56
C GLN A 236 10.03 -4.02 -8.18
N LEU A 237 10.93 -4.68 -7.44
CA LEU A 237 11.59 -5.91 -7.89
C LEU A 237 10.58 -7.01 -8.29
N LEU A 238 9.54 -7.23 -7.49
CA LEU A 238 8.52 -8.23 -7.78
C LEU A 238 7.67 -7.86 -9.00
N GLN A 239 7.35 -6.58 -9.19
CA GLN A 239 6.64 -6.08 -10.37
C GLN A 239 7.47 -6.24 -11.64
N ASP A 240 8.76 -5.92 -11.58
CA ASP A 240 9.67 -6.08 -12.71
C ASP A 240 9.85 -7.57 -13.07
N ALA A 241 10.01 -8.44 -12.08
CA ALA A 241 10.09 -9.87 -12.29
C ALA A 241 8.81 -10.43 -12.92
N ALA A 242 7.62 -10.04 -12.41
CA ALA A 242 6.35 -10.47 -12.97
C ALA A 242 6.17 -10.00 -14.41
N THR A 243 6.52 -8.75 -14.70
CA THR A 243 6.47 -8.18 -16.06
C THR A 243 7.45 -8.90 -16.99
N GLY A 244 8.66 -9.19 -16.51
CA GLY A 244 9.65 -9.98 -17.25
C GLY A 244 9.12 -11.36 -17.64
N ILE A 245 8.46 -12.08 -16.73
CA ILE A 245 7.88 -13.40 -16.99
C ILE A 245 6.73 -13.29 -18.04
N ILE A 246 5.88 -12.26 -17.93
CA ILE A 246 4.82 -12.00 -18.92
C ILE A 246 5.42 -11.78 -20.33
N ASN A 247 6.48 -10.99 -20.43
CA ASN A 247 7.17 -10.73 -21.69
C ASN A 247 7.78 -12.02 -22.29
N VAL A 248 8.39 -12.86 -21.46
CA VAL A 248 8.90 -14.18 -21.88
C VAL A 248 7.75 -15.05 -22.41
N ALA A 249 6.63 -15.12 -21.69
CA ALA A 249 5.47 -15.89 -22.11
C ALA A 249 4.88 -15.39 -23.46
N GLN A 250 4.80 -14.07 -23.64
CA GLN A 250 4.35 -13.47 -24.90
C GLN A 250 5.31 -13.82 -26.06
N ASN A 251 6.63 -13.76 -25.82
CA ASN A 251 7.64 -14.13 -26.80
C ASN A 251 7.53 -15.61 -27.20
N GLU A 252 7.24 -16.52 -26.26
CA GLU A 252 7.01 -17.93 -26.56
C GLU A 252 5.79 -18.12 -27.48
N VAL A 253 4.67 -17.44 -27.20
CA VAL A 253 3.48 -17.48 -28.09
C VAL A 253 3.79 -16.92 -29.47
N MET A 254 4.53 -15.81 -29.56
CA MET A 254 4.95 -15.22 -30.83
C MET A 254 5.86 -16.16 -31.61
N LYS A 255 6.79 -16.88 -30.96
CA LYS A 255 7.61 -17.92 -31.61
C LYS A 255 6.76 -19.01 -32.21
N ILE A 256 5.81 -19.57 -31.43
CA ILE A 256 4.91 -20.63 -31.90
C ILE A 256 4.11 -20.15 -33.14
N LEU A 257 3.54 -18.93 -33.04
CA LEU A 257 2.77 -18.37 -34.17
C LEU A 257 3.64 -18.15 -35.41
N THR A 258 4.87 -17.66 -35.25
CA THR A 258 5.83 -17.45 -36.35
C THR A 258 6.19 -18.77 -36.98
N VAL A 259 6.52 -19.79 -36.22
CA VAL A 259 6.84 -21.13 -36.72
C VAL A 259 5.67 -21.73 -37.48
N ALA A 260 4.45 -21.64 -36.92
CA ALA A 260 3.24 -22.14 -37.60
C ALA A 260 2.95 -21.40 -38.90
N SER A 261 3.15 -20.08 -38.96
CA SER A 261 2.93 -19.28 -40.16
C SER A 261 3.96 -19.55 -41.26
N VAL A 262 5.25 -19.59 -40.90
CA VAL A 262 6.34 -19.80 -41.85
C VAL A 262 6.30 -21.23 -42.42
N ALA A 263 5.94 -22.22 -41.61
CA ALA A 263 5.80 -23.61 -42.09
C ALA A 263 4.47 -23.88 -42.85
N GLY A 264 3.38 -23.13 -42.51
CA GLY A 264 2.05 -23.40 -43.04
C GLY A 264 1.66 -22.58 -44.31
N ILE A 265 2.07 -21.31 -44.39
CA ILE A 265 1.65 -20.41 -45.47
C ILE A 265 2.19 -20.85 -46.84
N PRO A 266 3.49 -21.19 -47.03
CA PRO A 266 4.00 -21.57 -48.36
C PRO A 266 3.32 -22.81 -48.96
N PRO A 267 3.09 -23.91 -48.22
CA PRO A 267 2.33 -25.04 -48.71
C PRO A 267 0.93 -24.70 -49.22
N VAL A 268 0.20 -23.88 -48.45
CA VAL A 268 -1.16 -23.41 -48.80
C VAL A 268 -1.12 -22.56 -50.05
N LEU A 269 -0.11 -21.70 -50.22
CA LEU A 269 0.07 -20.89 -51.41
C LEU A 269 0.33 -21.76 -52.63
N ILE A 270 1.22 -22.77 -52.52
CA ILE A 270 1.51 -23.72 -53.60
C ILE A 270 0.23 -24.47 -53.99
N ALA A 271 -0.48 -25.04 -53.04
CA ALA A 271 -1.74 -25.72 -53.29
C ALA A 271 -2.79 -24.81 -53.95
N GLY A 272 -2.85 -23.53 -53.50
CA GLY A 272 -3.73 -22.52 -54.08
C GLY A 272 -3.40 -22.21 -55.55
N ILE A 273 -2.10 -22.03 -55.88
CA ILE A 273 -1.65 -21.75 -57.25
C ILE A 273 -2.00 -22.93 -58.18
N TYR A 274 -1.66 -24.17 -57.78
CA TYR A 274 -1.96 -25.34 -58.53
C TYR A 274 -3.46 -25.70 -58.60
N GLY A 275 -4.27 -25.15 -57.70
CA GLY A 275 -5.72 -25.25 -57.69
C GLY A 275 -6.45 -24.21 -58.55
N MET A 276 -5.73 -23.29 -59.19
CA MET A 276 -6.33 -22.26 -60.06
C MET A 276 -6.74 -22.84 -61.45
N ASN A 277 -7.88 -22.38 -61.97
CA ASN A 277 -8.43 -22.84 -63.25
C ASN A 277 -8.00 -21.96 -64.43
N PHE A 278 -6.73 -21.58 -64.49
CA PHE A 278 -6.21 -20.85 -65.64
C PHE A 278 -5.98 -21.78 -66.85
N LYS A 279 -6.31 -21.32 -68.09
CA LYS A 279 -6.18 -22.12 -69.33
C LYS A 279 -4.73 -22.40 -69.76
N ASN A 280 -3.77 -21.53 -69.35
CA ASN A 280 -2.35 -21.64 -69.69
C ASN A 280 -1.52 -21.86 -68.38
N MET A 281 -1.52 -23.10 -67.90
CA MET A 281 -0.61 -23.57 -66.87
C MET A 281 0.22 -24.71 -67.35
N PRO A 282 1.45 -24.47 -67.88
CA PRO A 282 2.28 -25.50 -68.51
C PRO A 282 2.59 -26.68 -67.61
N GLU A 283 2.68 -26.45 -66.32
CA GLU A 283 3.00 -27.43 -65.28
C GLU A 283 1.90 -28.50 -65.12
N LEU A 284 0.64 -28.18 -65.41
CA LEU A 284 -0.49 -29.12 -65.29
C LEU A 284 -0.45 -30.18 -66.46
N ASN A 285 0.19 -29.87 -67.51
CA ASN A 285 0.37 -30.82 -68.65
C ASN A 285 1.62 -31.72 -68.55
N TRP A 286 2.42 -31.50 -67.47
CA TRP A 286 3.62 -32.26 -67.21
C TRP A 286 3.30 -33.53 -66.39
N VAL A 287 3.74 -34.69 -66.85
CA VAL A 287 3.47 -35.99 -66.23
C VAL A 287 3.95 -36.06 -64.75
N TRP A 288 5.02 -35.31 -64.44
CA TRP A 288 5.58 -35.22 -63.14
C TRP A 288 5.08 -33.99 -62.31
N GLY A 289 4.16 -33.21 -62.84
CA GLY A 289 3.69 -31.97 -62.22
C GLY A 289 3.07 -32.18 -60.85
N TYR A 290 2.22 -33.20 -60.66
CA TYR A 290 1.62 -33.52 -59.41
C TYR A 290 2.65 -34.01 -58.31
N PRO A 291 3.54 -35.01 -58.62
CA PRO A 291 4.62 -35.37 -57.68
C PRO A 291 5.54 -34.20 -57.33
N PHE A 292 5.85 -33.33 -58.31
CA PHE A 292 6.66 -32.14 -58.10
C PHE A 292 5.99 -31.13 -57.13
N ALA A 293 4.69 -30.86 -57.30
CA ALA A 293 3.93 -30.02 -56.38
C ALA A 293 3.90 -30.57 -54.97
N LEU A 294 3.69 -31.88 -54.79
CA LEU A 294 3.75 -32.52 -53.49
C LEU A 294 5.15 -32.43 -52.88
N PHE A 295 6.20 -32.62 -53.64
CA PHE A 295 7.58 -32.46 -53.21
C PHE A 295 7.85 -31.02 -52.72
N LEU A 296 7.40 -30.00 -53.45
CA LEU A 296 7.53 -28.61 -53.06
C LEU A 296 6.76 -28.31 -51.76
N ILE A 297 5.55 -28.82 -51.57
CA ILE A 297 4.75 -28.67 -50.36
C ILE A 297 5.52 -29.27 -49.16
N VAL A 298 6.02 -30.48 -49.29
CA VAL A 298 6.78 -31.14 -48.23
C VAL A 298 8.08 -30.39 -47.93
N LEU A 299 8.80 -29.98 -48.98
CA LEU A 299 10.07 -29.27 -48.83
C LEU A 299 9.87 -27.91 -48.11
N THR A 300 8.89 -27.12 -48.51
CA THR A 300 8.60 -25.82 -47.97
C THR A 300 8.03 -25.89 -46.52
N THR A 301 7.48 -27.04 -46.14
CA THR A 301 7.06 -27.30 -44.76
C THR A 301 8.24 -27.74 -43.86
N LEU A 302 9.03 -28.73 -44.36
CA LEU A 302 10.08 -29.34 -43.53
C LEU A 302 11.31 -28.44 -43.38
N LEU A 303 11.70 -27.71 -44.43
CA LEU A 303 12.92 -26.90 -44.39
C LEU A 303 12.88 -25.81 -43.33
N PRO A 304 11.80 -25.00 -43.16
CA PRO A 304 11.69 -24.07 -42.08
C PRO A 304 11.66 -24.74 -40.68
N LEU A 305 10.97 -25.88 -40.53
CA LEU A 305 10.91 -26.59 -39.27
C LEU A 305 12.30 -27.09 -38.85
N ILE A 306 13.10 -27.64 -39.75
CA ILE A 306 14.49 -28.05 -39.50
C ILE A 306 15.34 -26.84 -39.14
N TRP A 307 15.17 -25.71 -39.83
CA TRP A 307 15.90 -24.47 -39.54
C TRP A 307 15.56 -23.91 -38.17
N PHE A 308 14.26 -23.84 -37.80
CA PHE A 308 13.83 -23.42 -36.46
C PHE A 308 14.32 -24.34 -35.35
N LYS A 309 14.33 -25.68 -35.59
CA LYS A 309 14.89 -26.63 -34.62
C LYS A 309 16.41 -26.42 -34.43
N TRP A 310 17.15 -26.12 -35.55
CA TRP A 310 18.58 -25.81 -35.44
C TRP A 310 18.86 -24.50 -34.69
N LYS A 311 17.93 -23.58 -34.67
CA LYS A 311 17.99 -22.28 -33.98
C LYS A 311 17.46 -22.36 -32.54
N ASP A 312 17.10 -23.54 -31.99
CA ASP A 312 16.48 -23.73 -30.68
C ASP A 312 15.18 -22.90 -30.47
N TRP A 313 14.42 -22.74 -31.54
CA TRP A 313 13.11 -22.09 -31.49
C TRP A 313 11.96 -23.07 -31.20
N ILE A 314 12.21 -24.37 -31.42
CA ILE A 314 11.30 -25.49 -31.17
C ILE A 314 12.01 -26.54 -30.31
#